data_3f3d33513fb56411d36393107d92e3da
#
_entry.id   3f3d33513fb56411d36393107d92e3da
#
_cell.length_a   1.000
_cell.length_b   1.000
_cell.length_c   1.000
_cell.angle_alpha   90.00
_cell.angle_beta   90.00
_cell.angle_gamma   90.00
#
_symmetry.space_group_name_H-M   'P 1'
#
loop_
_entity.id
_entity.type
_entity.pdbx_description
1 polymer ?
#
loop_
_entity_poly.entity_id
_entity_poly.type
_entity_poly.pdbx_seq_one_letter_code
_entity_poly.pdbx_strand_id
1 'polypeptide(L)'
;MQDYPVMGLSVAVVKEGKLVHTQALGWKEEGKEPLETTDLFRIASISKSFTATALLQLVEKKVLSLDDDVSDLIGFRIRNPKFPDTVITLRMLLSHTSSINDQQGYFTLDAIHPEKNASWQGAYNAYAPGKGYEYCNLNFNLAGAILEKYSGVRFDAYIQENILQPLGLYGGYDVDQLDKSRFATLYAYQRDSAKFTASPAAYVSKREELKTYVPGYSTPIFSPTGGMKISAPDLAKYLLLHMNYGKVGTTRIISTANAKAMQTPLSTDENYGLALWKTDVLLPGVELVGHTGSAYGLYSALFFNPEEKYGFVVISNGCDPAEEEGYIRVIRRAIQILHEEWIVKP
;
A
#
# COMPACT_ATOMS: atom_id res chain seq x y z
N MET A 1 3.32 4.92 24.61
CA MET A 1 2.19 5.86 24.48
C MET A 1 2.30 7.04 25.48
N GLN A 2 2.91 6.87 26.65
CA GLN A 2 3.06 8.00 27.61
C GLN A 2 3.94 9.13 27.06
N ASP A 3 4.95 8.81 26.26
CA ASP A 3 5.93 9.79 25.75
C ASP A 3 5.54 10.44 24.42
N TYR A 4 4.48 9.95 23.78
CA TYR A 4 4.04 10.43 22.45
C TYR A 4 2.53 10.52 22.36
N PRO A 5 1.96 11.58 21.77
CA PRO A 5 0.54 11.64 21.46
C PRO A 5 0.14 10.54 20.47
N VAL A 6 -0.65 9.57 20.93
CA VAL A 6 -1.16 8.44 20.13
C VAL A 6 -2.59 8.16 20.54
N MET A 7 -3.52 8.14 19.59
CA MET A 7 -4.92 7.80 19.81
C MET A 7 -5.07 6.31 20.09
N GLY A 8 -4.58 5.48 19.18
CA GLY A 8 -4.55 4.05 19.29
C GLY A 8 -3.43 3.43 18.46
N LEU A 9 -2.98 2.26 18.87
CA LEU A 9 -1.91 1.50 18.24
C LEU A 9 -2.29 0.03 18.18
N SER A 10 -2.32 -0.57 16.99
CA SER A 10 -2.50 -2.01 16.78
C SER A 10 -1.24 -2.58 16.18
N VAL A 11 -0.70 -3.64 16.79
CA VAL A 11 0.57 -4.24 16.39
C VAL A 11 0.42 -5.75 16.20
N ALA A 12 1.27 -6.30 15.32
CA ALA A 12 1.42 -7.74 15.15
C ALA A 12 2.89 -8.08 14.85
N VAL A 13 3.37 -9.20 15.40
CA VAL A 13 4.72 -9.71 15.18
C VAL A 13 4.65 -11.11 14.61
N VAL A 14 5.42 -11.33 13.56
CA VAL A 14 5.66 -12.65 12.96
C VAL A 14 7.09 -13.08 13.26
N LYS A 15 7.27 -14.35 13.62
CA LYS A 15 8.58 -14.99 13.81
C LYS A 15 8.50 -16.42 13.33
N GLU A 16 9.51 -16.87 12.57
CA GLU A 16 9.59 -18.25 12.04
C GLU A 16 8.34 -18.69 11.26
N GLY A 17 7.77 -17.76 10.47
CA GLY A 17 6.58 -18.03 9.66
C GLY A 17 5.26 -18.10 10.42
N LYS A 18 5.21 -17.67 11.68
CA LYS A 18 4.02 -17.69 12.53
C LYS A 18 3.74 -16.31 13.12
N LEU A 19 2.47 -16.01 13.31
CA LEU A 19 2.04 -14.88 14.12
C LEU A 19 2.26 -15.21 15.59
N VAL A 20 3.17 -14.50 16.26
CA VAL A 20 3.59 -14.79 17.65
C VAL A 20 3.06 -13.78 18.65
N HIS A 21 2.70 -12.57 18.20
CA HIS A 21 2.15 -11.54 19.07
C HIS A 21 1.17 -10.64 18.35
N THR A 22 0.10 -10.24 19.03
CA THR A 22 -0.82 -9.20 18.61
C THR A 22 -1.26 -8.39 19.82
N GLN A 23 -1.33 -7.07 19.66
CA GLN A 23 -1.80 -6.20 20.73
C GLN A 23 -2.49 -4.96 20.15
N ALA A 24 -3.50 -4.47 20.83
CA ALA A 24 -4.14 -3.20 20.57
C ALA A 24 -4.13 -2.35 21.86
N LEU A 25 -3.82 -1.07 21.73
CA LEU A 25 -3.68 -0.11 22.82
C LEU A 25 -4.41 1.18 22.45
N GLY A 26 -5.02 1.83 23.43
CA GLY A 26 -5.69 3.13 23.24
C GLY A 26 -7.13 2.97 22.73
N TRP A 27 -7.56 3.92 21.90
CA TRP A 27 -8.96 4.10 21.55
C TRP A 27 -9.24 3.78 20.07
N LYS A 28 -10.30 3.04 19.81
CA LYS A 28 -10.94 2.90 18.49
C LYS A 28 -11.74 4.15 18.17
N GLU A 29 -12.57 4.59 19.13
CA GLU A 29 -13.26 5.88 19.14
C GLU A 29 -12.97 6.58 20.46
N GLU A 30 -12.39 7.79 20.38
CA GLU A 30 -11.88 8.56 21.53
C GLU A 30 -12.90 8.65 22.67
N GLY A 31 -12.50 8.19 23.85
CA GLY A 31 -13.31 8.24 25.07
C GLY A 31 -14.57 7.36 25.09
N LYS A 32 -14.83 6.55 24.02
CA LYS A 32 -16.01 5.71 23.90
C LYS A 32 -15.67 4.22 23.82
N GLU A 33 -14.84 3.83 22.86
CA GLU A 33 -14.52 2.43 22.59
C GLU A 33 -13.02 2.19 22.63
N PRO A 34 -12.53 1.20 23.39
CA PRO A 34 -11.14 0.78 23.32
C PRO A 34 -10.85 0.15 21.95
N LEU A 35 -9.59 0.24 21.51
CA LEU A 35 -9.14 -0.42 20.30
C LEU A 35 -8.96 -1.91 20.53
N GLU A 36 -9.42 -2.72 19.58
CA GLU A 36 -9.28 -4.18 19.58
C GLU A 36 -8.35 -4.64 18.44
N THR A 37 -7.72 -5.79 18.60
CA THR A 37 -6.81 -6.36 17.58
C THR A 37 -7.53 -6.73 16.28
N THR A 38 -8.85 -6.94 16.33
CA THR A 38 -9.69 -7.26 15.18
C THR A 38 -10.22 -6.04 14.44
N ASP A 39 -9.99 -4.83 14.97
CA ASP A 39 -10.45 -3.61 14.31
C ASP A 39 -9.76 -3.39 12.95
N LEU A 40 -10.54 -2.81 12.03
CA LEU A 40 -10.11 -2.56 10.66
C LEU A 40 -9.62 -1.14 10.47
N PHE A 41 -8.49 -1.01 9.77
CA PHE A 41 -7.92 0.27 9.44
C PHE A 41 -7.76 0.41 7.93
N ARG A 42 -8.03 1.59 7.38
CA ARG A 42 -7.62 1.91 6.03
C ARG A 42 -6.09 2.09 6.01
N ILE A 43 -5.34 1.09 5.53
CA ILE A 43 -3.87 1.01 5.67
C ILE A 43 -3.07 1.87 4.69
N ALA A 44 -3.72 2.77 3.96
CA ALA A 44 -3.08 3.68 3.00
C ALA A 44 -2.14 2.95 2.02
N SER A 45 -0.93 3.46 1.80
CA SER A 45 -0.04 3.04 0.71
C SER A 45 0.46 1.59 0.77
N ILE A 46 0.35 0.90 1.89
CA ILE A 46 0.58 -0.56 1.94
C ILE A 46 -0.35 -1.29 0.93
N SER A 47 -1.51 -0.69 0.60
CA SER A 47 -2.43 -1.19 -0.44
C SER A 47 -1.79 -1.40 -1.81
N LYS A 48 -0.72 -0.65 -2.13
CA LYS A 48 0.01 -0.77 -3.39
C LYS A 48 0.61 -2.16 -3.59
N SER A 49 1.02 -2.82 -2.51
CA SER A 49 1.55 -4.18 -2.58
C SER A 49 0.49 -5.19 -3.03
N PHE A 50 -0.78 -5.01 -2.64
CA PHE A 50 -1.90 -5.83 -3.13
C PHE A 50 -2.14 -5.62 -4.62
N THR A 51 -2.07 -4.37 -5.10
CA THR A 51 -2.20 -4.02 -6.52
C THR A 51 -1.09 -4.67 -7.34
N ALA A 52 0.17 -4.58 -6.90
CA ALA A 52 1.30 -5.21 -7.57
C ALA A 52 1.18 -6.74 -7.57
N THR A 53 0.79 -7.36 -6.44
CA THR A 53 0.57 -8.81 -6.34
C THR A 53 -0.50 -9.28 -7.35
N ALA A 54 -1.62 -8.56 -7.46
CA ALA A 54 -2.68 -8.89 -8.41
C ALA A 54 -2.23 -8.80 -9.88
N LEU A 55 -1.48 -7.76 -10.24
CA LEU A 55 -0.93 -7.64 -11.60
C LEU A 55 0.10 -8.74 -11.91
N LEU A 56 0.92 -9.12 -10.94
CA LEU A 56 1.85 -10.22 -11.12
C LEU A 56 1.16 -11.57 -11.31
N GLN A 57 -0.05 -11.77 -10.78
CA GLN A 57 -0.86 -12.95 -11.13
C GLN A 57 -1.27 -12.95 -12.62
N LEU A 58 -1.60 -11.78 -13.20
CA LEU A 58 -1.88 -11.68 -14.64
C LEU A 58 -0.63 -11.87 -15.49
N VAL A 59 0.53 -11.41 -15.00
CA VAL A 59 1.83 -11.67 -15.64
C VAL A 59 2.14 -13.17 -15.65
N GLU A 60 1.88 -13.90 -14.59
CA GLU A 60 2.07 -15.36 -14.52
C GLU A 60 1.15 -16.11 -15.46
N LYS A 61 -0.07 -15.62 -15.63
CA LYS A 61 -1.04 -16.15 -16.60
C LYS A 61 -0.72 -15.76 -18.04
N LYS A 62 0.37 -15.00 -18.28
CA LYS A 62 0.78 -14.47 -19.60
C LYS A 62 -0.29 -13.60 -20.27
N VAL A 63 -1.13 -12.95 -19.48
CA VAL A 63 -2.12 -11.97 -19.94
C VAL A 63 -1.45 -10.61 -20.14
N LEU A 64 -0.44 -10.31 -19.32
CA LEU A 64 0.37 -9.08 -19.32
C LEU A 64 1.85 -9.44 -19.23
N SER A 65 2.70 -8.49 -19.65
CA SER A 65 4.12 -8.45 -19.32
C SER A 65 4.43 -7.21 -18.48
N LEU A 66 5.40 -7.32 -17.58
CA LEU A 66 5.92 -6.15 -16.85
C LEU A 66 6.55 -5.11 -17.80
N ASP A 67 6.96 -5.53 -19.00
CA ASP A 67 7.61 -4.67 -19.99
C ASP A 67 6.66 -4.19 -21.09
N ASP A 68 5.35 -4.47 -20.97
CA ASP A 68 4.33 -3.94 -21.85
C ASP A 68 4.22 -2.43 -21.75
N ASP A 69 3.95 -1.79 -22.90
CA ASP A 69 3.70 -0.36 -23.02
C ASP A 69 2.39 0.04 -22.35
N VAL A 70 2.48 0.92 -21.36
CA VAL A 70 1.30 1.40 -20.63
C VAL A 70 0.29 2.10 -21.56
N SER A 71 0.74 2.75 -22.64
CA SER A 71 -0.17 3.36 -23.62
C SER A 71 -1.08 2.33 -24.29
N ASP A 72 -0.53 1.20 -24.68
CA ASP A 72 -1.30 0.11 -25.30
C ASP A 72 -2.22 -0.55 -24.26
N LEU A 73 -1.73 -0.73 -23.05
CA LEU A 73 -2.50 -1.30 -21.96
C LEU A 73 -3.71 -0.44 -21.57
N ILE A 74 -3.56 0.86 -21.44
CA ILE A 74 -4.65 1.76 -20.99
C ILE A 74 -5.54 2.21 -22.15
N GLY A 75 -5.00 2.36 -23.36
CA GLY A 75 -5.73 2.72 -24.58
C GLY A 75 -5.66 4.19 -24.97
N PHE A 76 -4.76 4.97 -24.38
CA PHE A 76 -4.39 6.31 -24.84
C PHE A 76 -2.90 6.56 -24.64
N ARG A 77 -2.36 7.55 -25.37
CA ARG A 77 -0.91 7.83 -25.36
C ARG A 77 -0.42 8.34 -24.02
N ILE A 78 0.44 7.57 -23.35
CA ILE A 78 1.17 7.94 -22.14
C ILE A 78 2.66 7.98 -22.49
N ARG A 79 3.19 9.20 -22.67
CA ARG A 79 4.61 9.47 -22.98
C ARG A 79 5.04 10.75 -22.32
N ASN A 80 6.21 10.73 -21.72
CA ASN A 80 6.83 11.97 -21.25
C ASN A 80 7.10 12.88 -22.46
N PRO A 81 6.57 14.12 -22.52
CA PRO A 81 6.71 14.99 -23.69
C PRO A 81 8.15 15.38 -23.99
N LYS A 82 9.05 15.31 -23.00
CA LYS A 82 10.49 15.56 -23.17
C LYS A 82 11.24 14.34 -23.72
N PHE A 83 10.64 13.15 -23.62
CA PHE A 83 11.20 11.87 -24.06
C PHE A 83 10.14 11.06 -24.83
N PRO A 84 9.63 11.57 -25.96
CA PRO A 84 8.44 11.03 -26.63
C PRO A 84 8.62 9.62 -27.20
N ASP A 85 9.86 9.21 -27.43
CA ASP A 85 10.22 7.91 -27.98
C ASP A 85 10.49 6.85 -26.88
N THR A 86 10.57 7.28 -25.62
CA THR A 86 10.79 6.35 -24.50
C THR A 86 9.47 5.77 -24.01
N VAL A 87 9.36 4.45 -24.10
CA VAL A 87 8.19 3.70 -23.60
C VAL A 87 8.14 3.75 -22.08
N ILE A 88 6.96 3.99 -21.54
CA ILE A 88 6.67 3.80 -20.10
C ILE A 88 6.03 2.42 -19.94
N THR A 89 6.67 1.55 -19.15
CA THR A 89 6.24 0.18 -18.98
C THR A 89 5.45 -0.04 -17.68
N LEU A 90 4.71 -1.15 -17.58
CA LEU A 90 4.01 -1.55 -16.36
C LEU A 90 5.00 -1.69 -15.18
N ARG A 91 6.21 -2.21 -15.42
CA ARG A 91 7.30 -2.29 -14.44
C ARG A 91 7.63 -0.91 -13.86
N MET A 92 7.74 0.10 -14.71
CA MET A 92 8.06 1.47 -14.30
C MET A 92 6.93 2.11 -13.47
N LEU A 93 5.66 1.77 -13.72
CA LEU A 93 4.57 2.20 -12.85
C LEU A 93 4.72 1.61 -11.45
N LEU A 94 4.93 0.30 -11.35
CA LEU A 94 4.98 -0.43 -10.06
C LEU A 94 6.24 -0.09 -9.26
N SER A 95 7.30 0.42 -9.89
CA SER A 95 8.56 0.80 -9.24
C SER A 95 8.75 2.30 -9.07
N HIS A 96 7.76 3.13 -9.45
CA HIS A 96 7.86 4.59 -9.40
C HIS A 96 9.01 5.19 -10.24
N THR A 97 9.43 4.47 -11.30
CA THR A 97 10.47 4.95 -12.23
C THR A 97 9.92 5.43 -13.58
N SER A 98 8.61 5.63 -13.68
CA SER A 98 7.90 6.01 -14.91
C SER A 98 8.16 7.44 -15.39
N SER A 99 8.78 8.29 -14.58
CA SER A 99 8.86 9.75 -14.73
C SER A 99 7.49 10.49 -14.66
N ILE A 100 6.42 9.81 -14.27
CA ILE A 100 5.12 10.41 -13.97
C ILE A 100 5.14 10.96 -12.54
N ASN A 101 4.41 12.06 -12.28
CA ASN A 101 4.23 12.65 -10.96
C ASN A 101 2.76 12.98 -10.66
N ASP A 102 2.47 13.36 -9.41
CA ASP A 102 1.10 13.68 -8.95
C ASP A 102 0.75 15.18 -9.05
N GLN A 103 1.54 16.04 -9.73
CA GLN A 103 1.32 17.50 -9.75
C GLN A 103 0.01 17.90 -10.43
N GLN A 104 -0.52 17.09 -11.36
CA GLN A 104 -1.84 17.30 -11.97
C GLN A 104 -2.96 16.56 -11.21
N GLY A 105 -2.65 16.02 -10.02
CA GLY A 105 -3.52 15.15 -9.24
C GLY A 105 -3.45 13.69 -9.68
N TYR A 106 -4.09 12.82 -8.89
CA TYR A 106 -4.07 11.37 -9.15
C TYR A 106 -5.44 10.69 -8.99
N PHE A 107 -6.49 11.45 -8.68
CA PHE A 107 -7.83 10.89 -8.47
C PHE A 107 -8.57 10.55 -9.77
N THR A 108 -8.05 10.97 -10.90
CA THR A 108 -8.57 10.65 -12.23
C THR A 108 -7.43 10.41 -13.21
N LEU A 109 -7.62 9.48 -14.16
CA LEU A 109 -6.68 9.27 -15.26
C LEU A 109 -6.66 10.44 -16.24
N ASP A 110 -7.66 11.31 -16.20
CA ASP A 110 -7.72 12.52 -17.01
C ASP A 110 -6.56 13.49 -16.70
N ALA A 111 -5.97 13.39 -15.49
CA ALA A 111 -4.80 14.17 -15.08
C ALA A 111 -3.64 14.07 -16.10
N ILE A 112 -3.44 12.91 -16.72
CA ILE A 112 -2.36 12.61 -17.67
C ILE A 112 -2.87 12.48 -19.13
N HIS A 113 -4.18 12.62 -19.37
CA HIS A 113 -4.77 12.39 -20.69
C HIS A 113 -4.60 13.61 -21.60
N PRO A 114 -3.92 13.50 -22.76
CA PRO A 114 -3.60 14.66 -23.62
C PRO A 114 -4.82 15.43 -24.16
N GLU A 115 -5.94 14.73 -24.39
CA GLU A 115 -7.15 15.33 -24.94
C GLU A 115 -8.10 15.87 -23.87
N LYS A 116 -7.94 15.48 -22.60
CA LYS A 116 -8.85 15.82 -21.52
C LYS A 116 -8.28 16.88 -20.57
N ASN A 117 -6.96 16.97 -20.44
CA ASN A 117 -6.28 17.91 -19.57
C ASN A 117 -5.29 18.76 -20.39
N ALA A 118 -5.57 20.04 -20.57
CA ALA A 118 -4.66 20.96 -21.28
C ALA A 118 -3.26 21.07 -20.63
N SER A 119 -3.17 20.75 -19.31
CA SER A 119 -1.92 20.79 -18.53
C SER A 119 -1.28 19.43 -18.33
N TRP A 120 -1.70 18.39 -19.08
CA TRP A 120 -1.24 16.99 -18.91
C TRP A 120 0.30 16.84 -18.89
N GLN A 121 1.03 17.72 -19.57
CA GLN A 121 2.49 17.71 -19.60
C GLN A 121 3.13 17.92 -18.23
N GLY A 122 2.43 18.64 -17.33
CA GLY A 122 2.85 18.85 -15.95
C GLY A 122 2.83 17.60 -15.08
N ALA A 123 2.18 16.52 -15.54
CA ALA A 123 2.22 15.21 -14.86
C ALA A 123 3.53 14.44 -15.11
N TYR A 124 4.55 15.03 -15.77
CA TYR A 124 5.80 14.37 -16.06
C TYR A 124 7.02 15.14 -15.50
N ASN A 125 8.00 14.40 -15.03
CA ASN A 125 9.26 14.90 -14.53
C ASN A 125 10.23 15.26 -15.67
N ALA A 126 11.38 15.87 -15.31
CA ALA A 126 12.37 16.33 -16.28
C ALA A 126 13.37 15.24 -16.74
N TYR A 127 13.31 14.03 -16.15
CA TYR A 127 14.17 12.90 -16.50
C TYR A 127 13.43 11.86 -17.34
N ALA A 128 14.19 11.06 -18.08
CA ALA A 128 13.62 10.01 -18.93
C ALA A 128 13.00 8.87 -18.10
N PRO A 129 11.91 8.24 -18.56
CA PRO A 129 11.40 7.03 -17.95
C PRO A 129 12.49 5.98 -17.72
N GLY A 130 12.52 5.38 -16.54
CA GLY A 130 13.54 4.43 -16.10
C GLY A 130 14.87 5.03 -15.64
N LYS A 131 15.01 6.37 -15.57
CA LYS A 131 16.27 7.06 -15.22
C LYS A 131 16.22 7.86 -13.93
N GLY A 132 15.16 7.76 -13.16
CA GLY A 132 15.00 8.42 -11.87
C GLY A 132 13.80 7.83 -11.13
N TYR A 133 13.65 8.21 -9.88
CA TYR A 133 12.57 7.80 -8.99
C TYR A 133 11.72 8.99 -8.58
N GLU A 134 10.41 8.81 -8.61
CA GLU A 134 9.44 9.76 -8.03
C GLU A 134 8.22 8.98 -7.56
N TYR A 135 8.00 8.96 -6.25
CA TYR A 135 6.81 8.31 -5.68
C TYR A 135 5.53 8.96 -6.21
N CYS A 136 4.69 8.19 -6.89
CA CYS A 136 3.55 8.70 -7.64
C CYS A 136 2.32 7.80 -7.45
N ASN A 137 1.23 8.37 -6.90
CA ASN A 137 -0.02 7.65 -6.71
C ASN A 137 -0.75 7.38 -8.02
N LEU A 138 -0.62 8.27 -9.01
CA LEU A 138 -1.23 8.08 -10.32
C LEU A 138 -0.72 6.80 -11.01
N ASN A 139 0.54 6.42 -10.80
CA ASN A 139 1.07 5.15 -11.29
C ASN A 139 0.23 3.94 -10.85
N PHE A 140 -0.17 3.89 -9.58
CA PHE A 140 -0.95 2.78 -9.05
C PHE A 140 -2.44 2.86 -9.41
N ASN A 141 -2.98 4.03 -9.68
CA ASN A 141 -4.32 4.17 -10.23
C ASN A 141 -4.36 3.71 -11.70
N LEU A 142 -3.33 4.01 -12.51
CA LEU A 142 -3.15 3.43 -13.85
C LEU A 142 -3.02 1.90 -13.76
N ALA A 143 -2.20 1.40 -12.86
CA ALA A 143 -2.00 -0.03 -12.62
C ALA A 143 -3.33 -0.74 -12.25
N GLY A 144 -4.13 -0.12 -11.38
CA GLY A 144 -5.45 -0.65 -11.02
C GLY A 144 -6.45 -0.67 -12.19
N ALA A 145 -6.45 0.38 -13.02
CA ALA A 145 -7.29 0.41 -14.23
C ALA A 145 -6.87 -0.67 -15.25
N ILE A 146 -5.56 -0.90 -15.40
CA ILE A 146 -5.02 -1.98 -16.22
C ILE A 146 -5.45 -3.34 -15.67
N LEU A 147 -5.38 -3.55 -14.35
CA LEU A 147 -5.87 -4.78 -13.72
C LEU A 147 -7.33 -5.06 -14.08
N GLU A 148 -8.22 -4.08 -13.93
CA GLU A 148 -9.64 -4.22 -14.28
C GLU A 148 -9.86 -4.54 -15.75
N LYS A 149 -9.17 -3.81 -16.64
CA LYS A 149 -9.31 -3.98 -18.08
C LYS A 149 -8.91 -5.37 -18.55
N TYR A 150 -7.84 -5.92 -18.03
CA TYR A 150 -7.29 -7.21 -18.50
C TYR A 150 -7.82 -8.41 -17.71
N SER A 151 -8.30 -8.22 -16.49
CA SER A 151 -8.99 -9.27 -15.75
C SER A 151 -10.48 -9.38 -16.08
N GLY A 152 -11.10 -8.29 -16.55
CA GLY A 152 -12.55 -8.19 -16.72
C GLY A 152 -13.32 -8.11 -15.38
N VAL A 153 -12.60 -7.96 -14.25
CA VAL A 153 -13.16 -7.96 -12.90
C VAL A 153 -12.85 -6.63 -12.23
N ARG A 154 -13.80 -6.06 -11.49
CA ARG A 154 -13.60 -4.83 -10.72
C ARG A 154 -12.46 -5.02 -9.70
N PHE A 155 -11.65 -3.99 -9.53
CA PHE A 155 -10.40 -4.02 -8.74
C PHE A 155 -10.56 -4.67 -7.36
N ASP A 156 -11.54 -4.20 -6.57
CA ASP A 156 -11.80 -4.70 -5.22
C ASP A 156 -12.23 -6.17 -5.20
N ALA A 157 -13.09 -6.59 -6.15
CA ALA A 157 -13.53 -7.96 -6.29
C ALA A 157 -12.35 -8.88 -6.66
N TYR A 158 -11.48 -8.44 -7.59
CA TYR A 158 -10.29 -9.21 -7.96
C TYR A 158 -9.39 -9.48 -6.74
N ILE A 159 -9.09 -8.45 -5.95
CA ILE A 159 -8.28 -8.60 -4.73
C ILE A 159 -8.95 -9.54 -3.72
N GLN A 160 -10.26 -9.39 -3.54
CA GLN A 160 -11.04 -10.25 -2.64
C GLN A 160 -10.94 -11.73 -3.03
N GLU A 161 -11.20 -12.04 -4.30
CA GLU A 161 -11.28 -13.40 -4.81
C GLU A 161 -9.92 -14.08 -4.96
N ASN A 162 -8.88 -13.32 -5.37
CA ASN A 162 -7.60 -13.89 -5.78
C ASN A 162 -6.49 -13.74 -4.73
N ILE A 163 -6.70 -12.92 -3.68
CA ILE A 163 -5.68 -12.70 -2.63
C ILE A 163 -6.29 -12.94 -1.24
N LEU A 164 -7.35 -12.21 -0.86
CA LEU A 164 -7.83 -12.25 0.51
C LEU A 164 -8.50 -13.59 0.86
N GLN A 165 -9.45 -14.05 0.04
CA GLN A 165 -10.15 -15.33 0.28
C GLN A 165 -9.21 -16.53 0.29
N PRO A 166 -8.28 -16.72 -0.68
CA PRO A 166 -7.34 -17.84 -0.66
C PRO A 166 -6.43 -17.87 0.58
N LEU A 167 -6.15 -16.70 1.17
CA LEU A 167 -5.33 -16.56 2.38
C LEU A 167 -6.15 -16.58 3.68
N GLY A 168 -7.50 -16.65 3.59
CA GLY A 168 -8.38 -16.59 4.75
C GLY A 168 -8.31 -15.26 5.51
N LEU A 169 -8.10 -14.13 4.79
CA LEU A 169 -7.99 -12.79 5.38
C LEU A 169 -9.34 -12.09 5.38
N TYR A 170 -9.66 -11.43 6.49
CA TYR A 170 -10.81 -10.55 6.58
C TYR A 170 -10.40 -9.09 6.35
N GLY A 171 -10.89 -8.52 5.27
CA GLY A 171 -10.61 -7.16 4.85
C GLY A 171 -11.16 -6.89 3.46
N GLY A 172 -10.88 -5.72 2.90
CA GLY A 172 -11.33 -5.36 1.57
C GLY A 172 -11.26 -3.86 1.29
N TYR A 173 -11.72 -3.50 0.10
CA TYR A 173 -11.73 -2.12 -0.36
C TYR A 173 -13.11 -1.47 -0.24
N ASP A 174 -14.18 -2.24 -0.42
CA ASP A 174 -15.56 -1.76 -0.32
C ASP A 174 -16.04 -1.78 1.12
N VAL A 175 -16.27 -0.61 1.71
CA VAL A 175 -16.76 -0.46 3.09
C VAL A 175 -18.15 -1.05 3.31
N ASP A 176 -18.95 -1.18 2.24
CA ASP A 176 -20.30 -1.72 2.35
C ASP A 176 -20.34 -3.27 2.40
N GLN A 177 -19.20 -3.91 2.13
CA GLN A 177 -19.00 -5.36 2.25
C GLN A 177 -18.32 -5.77 3.56
N LEU A 178 -17.97 -4.81 4.41
CA LEU A 178 -17.27 -5.04 5.66
C LEU A 178 -18.16 -4.70 6.87
N ASP A 179 -17.87 -5.33 7.99
CA ASP A 179 -18.54 -5.01 9.26
C ASP A 179 -18.10 -3.61 9.74
N LYS A 180 -19.03 -2.66 9.66
CA LYS A 180 -18.78 -1.26 9.99
C LYS A 180 -18.48 -1.04 11.47
N SER A 181 -18.93 -1.94 12.35
CA SER A 181 -18.64 -1.88 13.78
C SER A 181 -17.15 -2.08 14.09
N ARG A 182 -16.38 -2.65 13.14
CA ARG A 182 -14.96 -2.92 13.27
C ARG A 182 -14.06 -1.78 12.73
N PHE A 183 -14.60 -0.72 12.16
CA PHE A 183 -13.75 0.37 11.66
C PHE A 183 -13.21 1.22 12.81
N ALA A 184 -11.87 1.30 12.91
CA ALA A 184 -11.22 2.24 13.79
C ALA A 184 -11.32 3.66 13.20
N THR A 185 -11.92 4.59 13.95
CA THR A 185 -11.95 6.01 13.56
C THR A 185 -10.53 6.52 13.39
N LEU A 186 -10.25 7.18 12.24
CA LEU A 186 -8.96 7.79 11.99
C LEU A 186 -8.93 9.22 12.48
N TYR A 187 -7.80 9.66 13.05
CA TYR A 187 -7.65 10.97 13.67
C TYR A 187 -6.40 11.68 13.18
N ALA A 188 -6.57 12.90 12.68
CA ALA A 188 -5.45 13.80 12.43
C ALA A 188 -5.04 14.50 13.74
N TYR A 189 -3.76 14.43 14.11
CA TYR A 189 -3.22 15.15 15.24
C TYR A 189 -2.80 16.56 14.85
N GLN A 190 -3.30 17.55 15.58
CA GLN A 190 -2.99 18.96 15.41
C GLN A 190 -2.01 19.41 16.49
N ARG A 191 -0.76 19.64 16.11
CA ARG A 191 0.33 19.98 17.04
C ARG A 191 0.07 21.29 17.82
N ASP A 192 -0.45 22.32 17.14
CA ASP A 192 -0.67 23.65 17.76
C ASP A 192 -1.67 23.60 18.91
N SER A 193 -2.66 22.72 18.84
CA SER A 193 -3.71 22.58 19.85
C SER A 193 -3.56 21.32 20.72
N ALA A 194 -2.61 20.43 20.38
CA ALA A 194 -2.44 19.12 20.97
C ALA A 194 -3.74 18.27 20.96
N LYS A 195 -4.53 18.36 19.87
CA LYS A 195 -5.82 17.70 19.76
C LYS A 195 -5.88 16.75 18.58
N PHE A 196 -6.70 15.71 18.73
CA PHE A 196 -7.07 14.79 17.67
C PHE A 196 -8.39 15.25 17.02
N THR A 197 -8.46 15.17 15.68
CA THR A 197 -9.67 15.49 14.92
C THR A 197 -10.02 14.28 14.05
N ALA A 198 -11.23 13.76 14.20
CA ALA A 198 -11.70 12.61 13.43
C ALA A 198 -11.75 12.89 11.91
N SER A 199 -11.38 11.91 11.11
CA SER A 199 -11.33 11.95 9.64
C SER A 199 -12.35 10.97 9.04
N PRO A 200 -13.65 11.28 9.00
CA PRO A 200 -14.69 10.35 8.55
C PRO A 200 -14.59 9.99 7.06
N ALA A 201 -13.91 10.80 6.26
CA ALA A 201 -13.71 10.58 4.82
C ALA A 201 -12.96 9.28 4.50
N ALA A 202 -12.30 8.65 5.48
CA ALA A 202 -11.57 7.40 5.30
C ALA A 202 -12.48 6.21 4.93
N TYR A 203 -13.76 6.24 5.34
CA TYR A 203 -14.72 5.12 5.24
C TYR A 203 -16.03 5.49 4.52
N VAL A 204 -15.96 6.40 3.55
CA VAL A 204 -17.13 6.78 2.75
C VAL A 204 -17.53 5.65 1.80
N SER A 205 -18.84 5.31 1.82
CA SER A 205 -19.44 4.38 0.86
C SER A 205 -19.31 4.90 -0.58
N LYS A 206 -19.04 3.98 -1.50
CA LYS A 206 -18.93 4.25 -2.94
C LYS A 206 -20.13 3.75 -3.75
N ARG A 207 -21.24 3.48 -3.07
CA ARG A 207 -22.45 2.89 -3.67
C ARG A 207 -23.03 3.74 -4.81
N GLU A 208 -22.98 5.07 -4.67
CA GLU A 208 -23.50 5.94 -5.72
C GLU A 208 -22.60 5.97 -6.95
N GLU A 209 -21.28 6.03 -6.75
CA GLU A 209 -20.30 5.99 -7.83
C GLU A 209 -20.34 4.66 -8.58
N LEU A 210 -20.64 3.56 -7.88
CA LEU A 210 -20.76 2.23 -8.49
C LEU A 210 -21.88 2.11 -9.53
N LYS A 211 -22.93 2.93 -9.46
CA LYS A 211 -24.08 2.87 -10.39
C LYS A 211 -23.69 3.17 -11.83
N THR A 212 -22.67 4.00 -12.03
CA THR A 212 -22.21 4.45 -13.35
C THR A 212 -20.76 4.07 -13.63
N TYR A 213 -20.12 3.38 -12.70
CA TYR A 213 -18.71 3.00 -12.85
C TYR A 213 -18.51 1.91 -13.91
N VAL A 214 -17.57 2.14 -14.81
CA VAL A 214 -17.17 1.16 -15.84
C VAL A 214 -15.71 0.74 -15.58
N PRO A 215 -15.46 -0.51 -15.13
CA PRO A 215 -14.11 -0.97 -14.84
C PRO A 215 -13.15 -0.84 -16.03
N GLY A 216 -11.90 -0.43 -15.75
CA GLY A 216 -10.82 -0.37 -16.75
C GLY A 216 -10.81 0.88 -17.64
N TYR A 217 -11.75 1.82 -17.47
CA TYR A 217 -11.85 3.05 -18.27
C TYR A 217 -11.56 4.33 -17.49
N SER A 218 -11.47 4.26 -16.18
CA SER A 218 -11.14 5.38 -15.31
C SER A 218 -10.32 4.89 -14.12
N THR A 219 -9.91 5.81 -13.26
CA THR A 219 -9.30 5.43 -11.98
C THR A 219 -10.26 4.59 -11.16
N PRO A 220 -9.85 3.41 -10.69
CA PRO A 220 -10.70 2.57 -9.86
C PRO A 220 -11.16 3.31 -8.61
N ILE A 221 -12.48 3.33 -8.38
CA ILE A 221 -13.11 4.10 -7.29
C ILE A 221 -12.71 3.61 -5.89
N PHE A 222 -12.19 2.39 -5.78
CA PHE A 222 -11.74 1.80 -4.52
C PHE A 222 -10.28 2.05 -4.18
N SER A 223 -9.61 2.94 -4.92
CA SER A 223 -8.26 3.41 -4.64
C SER A 223 -7.20 2.30 -4.54
N PRO A 224 -6.67 1.82 -5.69
CA PRO A 224 -5.54 0.87 -5.73
C PRO A 224 -4.32 1.34 -4.96
N THR A 225 -4.18 2.65 -4.81
CA THR A 225 -3.04 3.30 -4.15
C THR A 225 -3.14 3.29 -2.62
N GLY A 226 -4.35 3.15 -2.03
CA GLY A 226 -4.49 3.37 -0.59
C GLY A 226 -5.82 2.94 0.03
N GLY A 227 -6.62 2.13 -0.65
CA GLY A 227 -8.00 1.86 -0.23
C GLY A 227 -8.24 0.61 0.61
N MET A 228 -7.28 -0.26 0.86
CA MET A 228 -7.44 -1.48 1.64
C MET A 228 -7.80 -1.20 3.10
N LYS A 229 -8.78 -1.93 3.65
CA LYS A 229 -9.13 -1.97 5.08
C LYS A 229 -8.88 -3.38 5.58
N ILE A 230 -8.07 -3.49 6.62
CA ILE A 230 -7.64 -4.78 7.18
C ILE A 230 -7.16 -4.58 8.62
N SER A 231 -7.24 -5.63 9.45
CA SER A 231 -6.68 -5.63 10.81
C SER A 231 -5.16 -5.87 10.81
N ALA A 232 -4.48 -5.51 11.90
CA ALA A 232 -3.04 -5.78 12.03
C ALA A 232 -2.72 -7.28 11.99
N PRO A 233 -3.46 -8.20 12.65
CA PRO A 233 -3.23 -9.64 12.54
C PRO A 233 -3.42 -10.20 11.12
N ASP A 234 -4.45 -9.77 10.40
CA ASP A 234 -4.66 -10.25 9.02
C ASP A 234 -3.61 -9.66 8.05
N LEU A 235 -3.21 -8.41 8.26
CA LEU A 235 -2.09 -7.80 7.52
C LEU A 235 -0.76 -8.52 7.81
N ALA A 236 -0.54 -9.00 9.02
CA ALA A 236 0.63 -9.82 9.35
C ALA A 236 0.61 -11.20 8.67
N LYS A 237 -0.57 -11.81 8.47
CA LYS A 237 -0.67 -13.02 7.61
C LYS A 237 -0.37 -12.70 6.14
N TYR A 238 -0.79 -11.53 5.65
CA TYR A 238 -0.39 -11.06 4.32
C TYR A 238 1.12 -10.80 4.21
N LEU A 239 1.75 -10.27 5.26
CA LEU A 239 3.20 -10.12 5.34
C LEU A 239 3.92 -11.47 5.12
N LEU A 240 3.40 -12.57 5.70
CA LEU A 240 3.95 -13.91 5.50
C LEU A 240 4.00 -14.33 4.03
N LEU A 241 3.08 -13.85 3.18
CA LEU A 241 3.11 -14.09 1.74
C LEU A 241 4.42 -13.60 1.13
N HIS A 242 4.80 -12.36 1.44
CA HIS A 242 6.01 -11.73 0.90
C HIS A 242 7.28 -12.31 1.53
N MET A 243 7.29 -12.52 2.85
CA MET A 243 8.40 -13.11 3.58
C MET A 243 8.73 -14.53 3.11
N ASN A 244 7.72 -15.30 2.68
CA ASN A 244 7.88 -16.66 2.18
C ASN A 244 7.84 -16.75 0.64
N TYR A 245 8.17 -15.65 -0.04
CA TYR A 245 8.30 -15.59 -1.48
C TYR A 245 7.07 -16.15 -2.22
N GLY A 246 5.90 -15.56 -1.93
CA GLY A 246 4.66 -15.76 -2.68
C GLY A 246 3.73 -16.86 -2.17
N LYS A 247 3.94 -17.38 -0.94
CA LYS A 247 3.07 -18.42 -0.34
C LYS A 247 2.84 -18.24 1.16
N VAL A 248 1.69 -18.71 1.65
CA VAL A 248 1.39 -18.87 3.08
C VAL A 248 0.93 -20.31 3.31
N GLY A 249 1.64 -21.07 4.14
CA GLY A 249 1.40 -22.50 4.28
C GLY A 249 1.53 -23.23 2.93
N THR A 250 0.45 -23.90 2.51
CA THR A 250 0.35 -24.57 1.21
C THR A 250 -0.20 -23.69 0.09
N THR A 251 -0.80 -22.54 0.42
CA THR A 251 -1.45 -21.63 -0.53
C THR A 251 -0.41 -20.72 -1.19
N ARG A 252 -0.27 -20.83 -2.52
CA ARG A 252 0.57 -19.95 -3.33
C ARG A 252 -0.29 -18.91 -4.05
N ILE A 253 0.08 -17.65 -3.90
CA ILE A 253 -0.60 -16.51 -4.55
C ILE A 253 0.16 -16.02 -5.78
N ILE A 254 1.50 -15.96 -5.70
CA ILE A 254 2.40 -15.64 -6.81
C ILE A 254 3.64 -16.54 -6.76
N SER A 255 4.34 -16.64 -7.87
CA SER A 255 5.59 -17.41 -7.95
C SER A 255 6.69 -16.81 -7.09
N THR A 256 7.68 -17.64 -6.75
CA THR A 256 8.89 -17.20 -6.04
C THR A 256 9.64 -16.13 -6.83
N ALA A 257 9.69 -16.23 -8.15
CA ALA A 257 10.36 -15.26 -9.02
C ALA A 257 9.70 -13.88 -8.92
N ASN A 258 8.37 -13.82 -9.03
CA ASN A 258 7.62 -12.57 -8.93
C ASN A 258 7.67 -11.96 -7.53
N ALA A 259 7.58 -12.78 -6.48
CA ALA A 259 7.73 -12.30 -5.10
C ALA A 259 9.12 -11.71 -4.82
N LYS A 260 10.17 -12.31 -5.38
CA LYS A 260 11.54 -11.75 -5.32
C LYS A 260 11.66 -10.46 -6.13
N ALA A 261 11.04 -10.39 -7.32
CA ALA A 261 11.01 -9.16 -8.12
C ALA A 261 10.38 -7.98 -7.37
N MET A 262 9.32 -8.23 -6.58
CA MET A 262 8.73 -7.18 -5.73
C MET A 262 9.73 -6.60 -4.71
N GLN A 263 10.66 -7.39 -4.24
CA GLN A 263 11.63 -7.03 -3.19
C GLN A 263 12.99 -6.58 -3.75
N THR A 264 13.17 -6.62 -5.06
CA THR A 264 14.44 -6.27 -5.71
C THR A 264 14.38 -4.80 -6.15
N PRO A 265 15.29 -3.93 -5.65
CA PRO A 265 15.36 -2.54 -6.06
C PRO A 265 15.56 -2.39 -7.57
N LEU A 266 14.85 -1.44 -8.17
CA LEU A 266 14.89 -1.10 -9.60
C LEU A 266 15.40 0.32 -9.87
N SER A 267 15.53 1.15 -8.84
CA SER A 267 16.13 2.48 -8.90
C SER A 267 17.41 2.51 -8.07
N THR A 268 18.38 3.32 -8.50
CA THR A 268 19.59 3.64 -7.72
C THR A 268 19.36 4.77 -6.72
N ASP A 269 18.29 5.56 -6.91
CA ASP A 269 17.96 6.72 -6.07
C ASP A 269 17.22 6.29 -4.81
N GLU A 270 16.43 5.19 -4.93
CA GLU A 270 15.67 4.60 -3.82
C GLU A 270 15.69 3.07 -3.90
N ASN A 271 15.76 2.41 -2.78
CA ASN A 271 15.77 0.95 -2.71
C ASN A 271 14.36 0.34 -2.94
N TYR A 272 13.63 0.85 -3.95
CA TYR A 272 12.24 0.50 -4.24
C TYR A 272 12.17 -0.54 -5.38
N GLY A 273 11.48 -1.65 -5.09
CA GLY A 273 11.17 -2.70 -6.06
C GLY A 273 9.77 -2.51 -6.68
N LEU A 274 8.94 -3.55 -6.74
CA LEU A 274 7.55 -3.44 -7.19
C LEU A 274 6.63 -3.34 -5.99
N ALA A 275 6.30 -2.12 -5.57
CA ALA A 275 5.50 -1.76 -4.40
C ALA A 275 6.05 -2.20 -3.02
N LEU A 276 7.30 -2.58 -2.95
CA LEU A 276 8.03 -2.83 -1.70
C LEU A 276 9.42 -2.20 -1.81
N TRP A 277 9.95 -1.69 -0.69
CA TRP A 277 11.33 -1.20 -0.66
C TRP A 277 12.14 -1.83 0.47
N LYS A 278 13.46 -1.67 0.39
CA LYS A 278 14.41 -2.10 1.40
C LYS A 278 14.90 -0.91 2.23
N THR A 279 15.06 -1.13 3.52
CA THR A 279 15.56 -0.11 4.44
C THR A 279 16.31 -0.77 5.61
N ASP A 280 17.37 -0.14 6.08
CA ASP A 280 18.10 -0.46 7.32
C ASP A 280 17.97 0.66 8.38
N VAL A 281 17.14 1.66 8.11
CA VAL A 281 16.94 2.84 8.96
C VAL A 281 16.01 2.55 10.13
N LEU A 282 14.98 1.70 9.93
CA LEU A 282 14.02 1.35 10.98
C LEU A 282 14.69 0.61 12.14
N LEU A 283 15.59 -0.32 11.81
CA LEU A 283 16.44 -1.07 12.71
C LEU A 283 17.89 -0.95 12.22
N PRO A 284 18.73 -0.07 12.84
CA PRO A 284 20.07 0.18 12.34
C PRO A 284 20.91 -1.11 12.16
N GLY A 285 21.42 -1.30 10.95
CA GLY A 285 22.22 -2.48 10.59
C GLY A 285 21.40 -3.72 10.22
N VAL A 286 20.08 -3.65 10.18
CA VAL A 286 19.18 -4.76 9.80
C VAL A 286 18.37 -4.37 8.58
N GLU A 287 18.63 -5.01 7.43
CA GLU A 287 17.84 -4.79 6.22
C GLU A 287 16.42 -5.37 6.38
N LEU A 288 15.42 -4.53 6.27
CA LEU A 288 14.01 -4.90 6.23
C LEU A 288 13.42 -4.59 4.86
N VAL A 289 12.44 -5.38 4.45
CA VAL A 289 11.64 -5.16 3.24
C VAL A 289 10.21 -4.83 3.65
N GLY A 290 9.58 -3.83 3.01
CA GLY A 290 8.22 -3.51 3.37
C GLY A 290 7.66 -2.26 2.72
N HIS A 291 6.64 -1.69 3.35
CA HIS A 291 6.02 -0.44 2.96
C HIS A 291 5.38 0.28 4.15
N THR A 292 5.36 1.61 4.12
CA THR A 292 4.60 2.44 5.05
C THR A 292 3.26 2.88 4.43
N GLY A 293 2.37 3.40 5.26
CA GLY A 293 1.15 4.04 4.81
C GLY A 293 0.81 5.27 5.62
N SER A 294 0.35 6.33 4.96
CA SER A 294 -0.10 7.57 5.60
C SER A 294 -1.29 8.13 4.85
N ALA A 295 -2.42 8.28 5.53
CA ALA A 295 -3.62 8.97 5.02
C ALA A 295 -4.59 9.26 6.17
N TYR A 296 -5.28 10.38 6.11
CA TYR A 296 -6.36 10.73 7.05
C TYR A 296 -5.93 10.73 8.53
N GLY A 297 -4.65 10.95 8.82
CA GLY A 297 -4.06 10.89 10.16
C GLY A 297 -3.65 9.50 10.62
N LEU A 298 -3.99 8.43 9.87
CA LEU A 298 -3.43 7.10 10.06
C LEU A 298 -1.98 7.05 9.60
N TYR A 299 -1.19 6.30 10.36
CA TYR A 299 0.15 5.88 9.99
C TYR A 299 0.30 4.37 10.19
N SER A 300 0.85 3.71 9.20
CA SER A 300 1.02 2.25 9.21
C SER A 300 2.38 1.84 8.67
N ALA A 301 2.85 0.67 9.08
CA ALA A 301 4.04 0.01 8.58
C ALA A 301 3.83 -1.50 8.51
N LEU A 302 4.35 -2.08 7.45
CA LEU A 302 4.50 -3.52 7.24
C LEU A 302 5.93 -3.74 6.80
N PHE A 303 6.77 -4.34 7.66
CA PHE A 303 8.18 -4.64 7.35
C PHE A 303 8.58 -6.01 7.86
N PHE A 304 9.46 -6.67 7.11
CA PHE A 304 9.93 -8.02 7.43
C PHE A 304 11.39 -8.24 6.98
N ASN A 305 12.08 -9.13 7.66
CA ASN A 305 13.35 -9.70 7.22
C ASN A 305 13.09 -11.08 6.59
N PRO A 306 13.27 -11.24 5.27
CA PRO A 306 12.96 -12.50 4.59
C PRO A 306 13.98 -13.60 4.89
N GLU A 307 15.20 -13.26 5.31
CA GLU A 307 16.26 -14.21 5.60
C GLU A 307 16.10 -14.78 7.03
N GLU A 308 15.92 -13.90 8.01
CA GLU A 308 15.76 -14.27 9.42
C GLU A 308 14.32 -14.63 9.81
N LYS A 309 13.36 -14.49 8.88
CA LYS A 309 11.97 -14.95 9.03
C LYS A 309 11.21 -14.29 10.17
N TYR A 310 11.34 -12.98 10.34
CA TYR A 310 10.51 -12.21 11.24
C TYR A 310 9.97 -10.93 10.56
N GLY A 311 8.95 -10.33 11.16
CA GLY A 311 8.40 -9.09 10.65
C GLY A 311 7.37 -8.46 11.58
N PHE A 312 7.02 -7.22 11.25
CA PHE A 312 6.20 -6.34 12.07
C PHE A 312 5.11 -5.69 11.25
N VAL A 313 3.94 -5.62 11.83
CA VAL A 313 2.86 -4.72 11.41
C VAL A 313 2.60 -3.77 12.56
N VAL A 314 2.60 -2.47 12.26
CA VAL A 314 2.28 -1.40 13.23
C VAL A 314 1.29 -0.46 12.56
N ILE A 315 0.14 -0.22 13.18
CA ILE A 315 -0.90 0.68 12.67
C ILE A 315 -1.35 1.60 13.80
N SER A 316 -1.25 2.91 13.59
CA SER A 316 -1.85 3.91 14.46
C SER A 316 -3.03 4.57 13.76
N ASN A 317 -4.19 4.62 14.41
CA ASN A 317 -5.34 5.36 13.89
C ASN A 317 -5.27 6.87 14.14
N GLY A 318 -4.17 7.35 14.73
CA GLY A 318 -3.85 8.76 14.94
C GLY A 318 -2.66 8.90 15.87
N CYS A 319 -1.64 9.64 15.46
CA CYS A 319 -0.50 9.99 16.32
C CYS A 319 0.15 11.30 15.87
N ASP A 320 1.07 11.81 16.69
CA ASP A 320 1.93 12.93 16.31
C ASP A 320 2.70 12.58 15.02
N PRO A 321 2.56 13.37 13.93
CA PRO A 321 3.23 13.15 12.66
C PRO A 321 4.73 13.51 12.68
N ALA A 322 5.34 13.66 13.85
CA ALA A 322 6.78 13.89 13.96
C ALA A 322 7.57 12.74 13.32
N GLU A 323 8.52 13.10 12.49
CA GLU A 323 9.42 12.15 11.83
C GLU A 323 10.78 12.07 12.52
N GLU A 324 11.40 10.91 12.41
CA GLU A 324 12.77 10.63 12.79
C GLU A 324 13.38 9.72 11.73
N GLU A 325 14.47 10.14 11.10
CA GLU A 325 15.12 9.40 10.00
C GLU A 325 14.17 9.05 8.85
N GLY A 326 13.25 9.97 8.48
CA GLY A 326 12.29 9.76 7.40
C GLY A 326 11.09 8.86 7.72
N TYR A 327 10.95 8.44 8.98
CA TYR A 327 9.81 7.63 9.43
C TYR A 327 9.05 8.33 10.56
N ILE A 328 7.74 8.11 10.60
CA ILE A 328 6.93 8.56 11.75
C ILE A 328 7.52 7.97 13.04
N ARG A 329 7.92 8.85 13.95
CA ARG A 329 8.66 8.48 15.17
C ARG A 329 7.95 7.41 16.00
N VAL A 330 6.63 7.52 16.16
CA VAL A 330 5.82 6.51 16.88
C VAL A 330 5.91 5.14 16.23
N ILE A 331 5.80 5.08 14.90
CA ILE A 331 5.87 3.83 14.14
C ILE A 331 7.26 3.21 14.24
N ARG A 332 8.30 4.02 14.03
CA ARG A 332 9.70 3.57 14.13
C ARG A 332 10.00 3.03 15.53
N ARG A 333 9.63 3.76 16.57
CA ARG A 333 9.88 3.34 17.94
C ARG A 333 9.12 2.07 18.33
N ALA A 334 7.88 1.92 17.85
CA ALA A 334 7.13 0.69 18.07
C ALA A 334 7.83 -0.52 17.44
N ILE A 335 8.33 -0.41 16.21
CA ILE A 335 9.09 -1.49 15.54
C ILE A 335 10.36 -1.83 16.34
N GLN A 336 11.10 -0.84 16.83
CA GLN A 336 12.30 -1.06 17.65
C GLN A 336 11.99 -1.83 18.94
N ILE A 337 10.93 -1.42 19.66
CA ILE A 337 10.49 -2.11 20.88
C ILE A 337 10.06 -3.56 20.57
N LEU A 338 9.27 -3.75 19.52
CA LEU A 338 8.83 -5.10 19.13
C LEU A 338 10.01 -5.99 18.72
N HIS A 339 11.02 -5.44 18.05
CA HIS A 339 12.25 -6.16 17.71
C HIS A 339 13.03 -6.56 18.97
N GLU A 340 13.25 -5.63 19.88
CA GLU A 340 13.93 -5.90 21.15
C GLU A 340 13.24 -6.99 21.96
N GLU A 341 11.90 -6.91 22.10
CA GLU A 341 11.13 -7.80 22.98
C GLU A 341 10.87 -9.19 22.38
N TRP A 342 10.69 -9.31 21.07
CA TRP A 342 10.23 -10.55 20.45
C TRP A 342 11.30 -11.24 19.59
N ILE A 343 12.31 -10.51 19.13
CA ILE A 343 13.34 -11.06 18.23
C ILE A 343 14.66 -11.22 18.96
N VAL A 344 15.14 -10.16 19.65
CA VAL A 344 16.45 -10.15 20.32
C VAL A 344 16.42 -10.85 21.67
N LYS A 345 15.40 -10.58 22.50
CA LYS A 345 15.25 -11.27 23.78
C LYS A 345 14.86 -12.73 23.56
N PRO A 346 15.48 -13.65 24.31
CA PRO A 346 15.21 -15.09 24.18
C PRO A 346 13.82 -15.50 24.62
#